data_13d2ecc7ab5fd68927730c43c7d92701
#
_entry.id   13d2ecc7ab5fd68927730c43c7d92701
#
_cell.length_a   1.000
_cell.length_b   1.000
_cell.length_c   1.000
_cell.angle_alpha   90.00
_cell.angle_beta   90.00
_cell.angle_gamma   90.00
#
_symmetry.space_group_name_H-M   'P 1'
#
loop_
_entity.id
_entity.type
_entity.pdbx_description
1 polymer ?
#
loop_
_entity_poly.entity_id
_entity_poly.type
_entity_poly.pdbx_seq_one_letter_code
_entity_poly.pdbx_strand_id
1 'polypeptide(L)'
;EYQVKDVPNVLLKDARQRVSDPEGLLSPLARDSVNRMLASLKSEDGAEVAVVMLPSIGNADLFDFAHELFRSWGIGNKKSNRGLLLLYVADIRRVRFTVGDGLEGTMTDAACKRIIERTMIPYFKKGDTDGGVVAGIAETCKRIEKAGEPEEQASEEEDIDMLTALLVVGGMILAFFVIVALVNRATRKCKYCGKVALKLINTDTYKKNGRKYKRETLICGN
;
A
#
# COMPACT_ATOMS: atom_id res chain seq x y z
N GLU A 1 32.73 -6.01 6.39
CA GLU A 1 32.35 -4.60 6.27
C GLU A 1 32.80 -4.07 4.91
N TYR A 2 31.90 -3.42 4.18
CA TYR A 2 32.16 -2.87 2.85
C TYR A 2 32.16 -1.35 2.87
N GLN A 3 33.08 -0.74 2.14
CA GLN A 3 33.01 0.66 1.74
C GLN A 3 32.52 0.71 0.29
N VAL A 4 31.98 1.84 -0.17
CA VAL A 4 31.43 2.00 -1.53
C VAL A 4 32.41 1.57 -2.62
N LYS A 5 33.70 1.93 -2.46
CA LYS A 5 34.77 1.58 -3.42
C LYS A 5 35.09 0.07 -3.49
N ASP A 6 34.75 -0.68 -2.42
CA ASP A 6 35.08 -2.11 -2.31
C ASP A 6 33.95 -2.99 -2.88
N VAL A 7 32.79 -2.40 -3.17
CA VAL A 7 31.64 -3.13 -3.75
C VAL A 7 31.91 -3.42 -5.23
N PRO A 8 31.93 -4.71 -5.62
CA PRO A 8 32.22 -5.08 -7.01
C PRO A 8 31.17 -4.54 -7.98
N ASN A 9 31.56 -3.62 -8.86
CA ASN A 9 30.66 -3.13 -9.90
C ASN A 9 30.51 -4.16 -11.01
N VAL A 10 29.45 -4.94 -10.96
CA VAL A 10 29.13 -6.01 -11.92
C VAL A 10 28.69 -5.48 -13.27
N LEU A 11 28.16 -4.25 -13.32
CA LEU A 11 27.68 -3.62 -14.56
C LEU A 11 28.82 -3.38 -15.58
N LEU A 12 30.05 -3.23 -15.07
CA LEU A 12 31.25 -3.03 -15.91
C LEU A 12 31.83 -4.33 -16.44
N LYS A 13 31.55 -5.47 -15.77
CA LYS A 13 32.15 -6.77 -16.12
C LYS A 13 31.33 -7.56 -17.14
N ASP A 14 30.04 -7.63 -16.96
CA ASP A 14 29.13 -8.35 -17.84
C ASP A 14 27.78 -7.61 -17.92
N ALA A 15 27.39 -7.23 -19.13
CA ALA A 15 26.13 -6.52 -19.36
C ALA A 15 24.88 -7.31 -18.94
N ARG A 16 24.98 -8.61 -18.68
CA ARG A 16 23.91 -9.48 -18.21
C ARG A 16 23.84 -9.58 -16.70
N GLN A 17 24.91 -9.23 -15.99
CA GLN A 17 24.95 -9.25 -14.53
C GLN A 17 24.46 -7.93 -13.98
N ARG A 18 23.47 -8.02 -13.11
CA ARG A 18 22.82 -6.89 -12.41
C ARG A 18 22.89 -7.02 -10.90
N VAL A 19 23.30 -8.18 -10.40
CA VAL A 19 23.36 -8.50 -8.98
C VAL A 19 24.81 -8.54 -8.53
N SER A 20 25.21 -7.65 -7.63
CA SER A 20 26.47 -7.70 -6.89
C SER A 20 26.21 -8.33 -5.51
N ASP A 21 26.67 -9.53 -5.36
CA ASP A 21 26.51 -10.34 -4.15
C ASP A 21 27.83 -11.05 -3.83
N PRO A 22 28.81 -10.31 -3.28
CA PRO A 22 30.18 -10.81 -3.09
C PRO A 22 30.26 -11.96 -2.08
N GLU A 23 29.35 -12.04 -1.13
CA GLU A 23 29.37 -13.05 -0.07
C GLU A 23 28.31 -14.16 -0.27
N GLY A 24 27.57 -14.14 -1.38
CA GLY A 24 26.59 -15.17 -1.69
C GLY A 24 25.38 -15.19 -0.74
N LEU A 25 24.87 -14.02 -0.40
CA LEU A 25 23.64 -13.88 0.42
C LEU A 25 22.40 -14.37 -0.30
N LEU A 26 22.42 -14.40 -1.64
CA LEU A 26 21.41 -15.01 -2.48
C LEU A 26 21.89 -16.37 -2.99
N SER A 27 20.97 -17.31 -3.11
CA SER A 27 21.27 -18.54 -3.83
C SER A 27 21.59 -18.26 -5.30
N PRO A 28 22.36 -19.13 -5.97
CA PRO A 28 22.63 -18.99 -7.41
C PRO A 28 21.34 -18.90 -8.26
N LEU A 29 20.30 -19.67 -7.88
CA LEU A 29 19.03 -19.69 -8.58
C LEU A 29 18.28 -18.35 -8.46
N ALA A 30 18.24 -17.75 -7.28
CA ALA A 30 17.64 -16.46 -7.04
C ALA A 30 18.37 -15.35 -7.81
N ARG A 31 19.71 -15.35 -7.72
CA ARG A 31 20.57 -14.40 -8.45
C ARG A 31 20.36 -14.47 -9.96
N ASP A 32 20.32 -15.69 -10.55
CA ASP A 32 20.09 -15.88 -11.96
C ASP A 32 18.67 -15.44 -12.38
N SER A 33 17.69 -15.66 -11.52
CA SER A 33 16.30 -15.20 -11.74
C SER A 33 16.22 -13.67 -11.79
N VAL A 34 16.84 -13.00 -10.83
CA VAL A 34 16.91 -11.53 -10.76
C VAL A 34 17.68 -10.98 -11.99
N ASN A 35 18.83 -11.56 -12.32
CA ASN A 35 19.60 -11.12 -13.50
C ASN A 35 18.79 -11.21 -14.80
N ARG A 36 18.02 -12.29 -15.01
CA ARG A 36 17.15 -12.44 -16.20
C ARG A 36 16.08 -11.38 -16.26
N MET A 37 15.34 -11.15 -15.14
CA MET A 37 14.30 -10.13 -15.09
C MET A 37 14.84 -8.74 -15.40
N LEU A 38 15.99 -8.38 -14.81
CA LEU A 38 16.59 -7.07 -15.00
C LEU A 38 17.23 -6.88 -16.39
N ALA A 39 17.70 -7.96 -17.01
CA ALA A 39 18.19 -7.92 -18.38
C ALA A 39 17.04 -7.70 -19.37
N SER A 40 15.89 -8.37 -19.18
CA SER A 40 14.67 -8.16 -19.95
C SER A 40 14.19 -6.72 -19.84
N LEU A 41 14.02 -6.22 -18.61
CA LEU A 41 13.61 -4.84 -18.35
C LEU A 41 14.50 -3.82 -19.08
N LYS A 42 15.82 -4.00 -19.04
CA LYS A 42 16.74 -3.08 -19.74
C LYS A 42 16.57 -3.11 -21.25
N SER A 43 16.32 -4.28 -21.83
CA SER A 43 16.16 -4.42 -23.28
C SER A 43 14.82 -3.87 -23.78
N GLU A 44 13.77 -3.97 -22.97
CA GLU A 44 12.39 -3.61 -23.34
C GLU A 44 12.06 -2.16 -22.97
N ASP A 45 12.47 -1.72 -21.79
CA ASP A 45 12.09 -0.39 -21.25
C ASP A 45 13.29 0.58 -21.14
N GLY A 46 14.51 0.09 -21.29
CA GLY A 46 15.72 0.88 -21.16
C GLY A 46 16.08 1.30 -19.74
N ALA A 47 15.36 0.84 -18.73
CA ALA A 47 15.67 1.09 -17.32
C ALA A 47 16.88 0.27 -16.88
N GLU A 48 17.80 0.90 -16.14
CA GLU A 48 18.98 0.25 -15.61
C GLU A 48 18.81 0.01 -14.10
N VAL A 49 18.60 -1.25 -13.73
CA VAL A 49 18.42 -1.65 -12.33
C VAL A 49 19.62 -2.48 -11.89
N ALA A 50 20.16 -2.14 -10.72
CA ALA A 50 21.19 -2.91 -10.04
C ALA A 50 20.71 -3.36 -8.66
N VAL A 51 21.11 -4.56 -8.26
CA VAL A 51 20.86 -5.12 -6.93
C VAL A 51 22.20 -5.36 -6.25
N VAL A 52 22.32 -4.85 -5.04
CA VAL A 52 23.54 -5.02 -4.22
C VAL A 52 23.16 -5.64 -2.89
N MET A 53 23.81 -6.77 -2.59
CA MET A 53 23.61 -7.54 -1.37
C MET A 53 24.89 -7.51 -0.55
N LEU A 54 24.88 -6.89 0.62
CA LEU A 54 26.04 -6.76 1.48
C LEU A 54 25.79 -7.33 2.87
N PRO A 55 26.78 -8.00 3.48
CA PRO A 55 26.67 -8.48 4.85
C PRO A 55 26.66 -7.33 5.85
N SER A 56 27.48 -6.29 5.63
CA SER A 56 27.60 -5.12 6.50
C SER A 56 28.21 -3.92 5.78
N ILE A 57 27.77 -2.73 6.15
CA ILE A 57 28.35 -1.44 5.75
C ILE A 57 28.98 -0.71 6.95
N GLY A 58 29.17 -1.43 8.08
CA GLY A 58 29.69 -0.87 9.31
C GLY A 58 28.81 0.23 9.90
N ASN A 59 29.44 1.34 10.25
CA ASN A 59 28.75 2.50 10.83
C ASN A 59 28.26 3.51 9.79
N ALA A 60 28.35 3.21 8.49
CA ALA A 60 27.89 4.12 7.44
C ALA A 60 26.37 4.27 7.48
N ASP A 61 25.88 5.49 7.21
CA ASP A 61 24.44 5.70 7.00
C ASP A 61 23.99 4.99 5.72
N LEU A 62 22.88 4.28 5.80
CA LEU A 62 22.37 3.48 4.69
C LEU A 62 21.95 4.36 3.49
N PHE A 63 21.43 5.56 3.78
CA PHE A 63 21.01 6.50 2.72
C PHE A 63 22.24 7.01 1.97
N ASP A 64 23.22 7.52 2.70
CA ASP A 64 24.43 8.08 2.12
C ASP A 64 25.22 7.04 1.34
N PHE A 65 25.35 5.84 1.90
CA PHE A 65 26.02 4.73 1.25
C PHE A 65 25.35 4.33 -0.07
N ALA A 66 24.02 4.16 -0.06
CA ALA A 66 23.27 3.80 -1.27
C ALA A 66 23.35 4.90 -2.34
N HIS A 67 23.28 6.17 -1.93
CA HIS A 67 23.35 7.30 -2.84
C HIS A 67 24.74 7.44 -3.46
N GLU A 68 25.80 7.32 -2.67
CA GLU A 68 27.17 7.36 -3.16
C GLU A 68 27.44 6.19 -4.11
N LEU A 69 26.98 4.97 -3.77
CA LEU A 69 27.10 3.80 -4.61
C LEU A 69 26.37 3.97 -5.95
N PHE A 70 25.14 4.44 -5.92
CA PHE A 70 24.35 4.74 -7.12
C PHE A 70 25.08 5.71 -8.06
N ARG A 71 25.62 6.79 -7.51
CA ARG A 71 26.37 7.79 -8.29
C ARG A 71 27.70 7.26 -8.81
N SER A 72 28.47 6.54 -7.97
CA SER A 72 29.79 6.01 -8.35
C SER A 72 29.69 4.96 -9.44
N TRP A 73 28.60 4.18 -9.48
CA TRP A 73 28.38 3.21 -10.54
C TRP A 73 27.77 3.84 -11.80
N GLY A 74 27.25 5.07 -11.71
CA GLY A 74 26.58 5.73 -12.83
C GLY A 74 25.34 4.99 -13.32
N ILE A 75 24.58 4.43 -12.37
CA ILE A 75 23.40 3.64 -12.68
C ILE A 75 22.35 4.54 -13.37
N GLY A 76 21.91 4.13 -14.54
CA GLY A 76 21.03 4.91 -15.41
C GLY A 76 21.79 5.61 -16.54
N ASN A 77 21.14 5.72 -17.68
CA ASN A 77 21.72 6.39 -18.84
C ASN A 77 21.81 7.90 -18.58
N LYS A 78 22.96 8.53 -18.91
CA LYS A 78 23.20 9.98 -18.80
C LYS A 78 22.12 10.86 -19.44
N LYS A 79 21.39 10.36 -20.45
CA LYS A 79 20.33 11.09 -21.14
C LYS A 79 18.96 10.93 -20.50
N SER A 80 18.60 9.73 -20.03
CA SER A 80 17.27 9.40 -19.52
C SER A 80 17.23 9.34 -18.00
N ASN A 81 18.38 9.14 -17.33
CA ASN A 81 18.53 8.91 -15.89
C ASN A 81 17.54 7.86 -15.32
N ARG A 82 17.18 6.86 -16.17
CA ARG A 82 16.29 5.77 -15.80
C ARG A 82 17.06 4.69 -15.06
N GLY A 83 17.53 5.02 -13.87
CA GLY A 83 18.35 4.16 -13.02
C GLY A 83 17.65 3.82 -11.71
N LEU A 84 17.91 2.62 -11.17
CA LEU A 84 17.42 2.20 -9.86
C LEU A 84 18.45 1.27 -9.20
N LEU A 85 18.74 1.51 -7.94
CA LEU A 85 19.55 0.64 -7.10
C LEU A 85 18.70 0.08 -5.97
N LEU A 86 18.70 -1.25 -5.81
CA LEU A 86 18.25 -1.91 -4.58
C LEU A 86 19.48 -2.30 -3.78
N LEU A 87 19.63 -1.75 -2.58
CA LEU A 87 20.65 -2.14 -1.62
C LEU A 87 20.01 -2.89 -0.45
N TYR A 88 20.50 -4.12 -0.19
CA TYR A 88 20.18 -4.90 1.00
C TYR A 88 21.40 -5.03 1.88
N VAL A 89 21.27 -4.78 3.18
CA VAL A 89 22.34 -4.92 4.17
C VAL A 89 21.87 -5.87 5.28
N ALA A 90 22.57 -7.00 5.38
CA ALA A 90 22.12 -8.14 6.16
C ALA A 90 22.18 -7.95 7.67
N ASP A 91 23.25 -7.36 8.19
CA ASP A 91 23.47 -7.16 9.63
C ASP A 91 22.40 -6.26 10.26
N ILE A 92 22.03 -5.16 9.57
CA ILE A 92 20.99 -4.23 10.00
C ILE A 92 19.59 -4.61 9.47
N ARG A 93 19.50 -5.66 8.64
CA ARG A 93 18.26 -6.17 8.01
C ARG A 93 17.46 -5.07 7.33
N ARG A 94 18.12 -4.23 6.57
CA ARG A 94 17.51 -3.11 5.86
C ARG A 94 17.64 -3.21 4.36
N VAL A 95 16.60 -2.73 3.70
CA VAL A 95 16.54 -2.56 2.24
C VAL A 95 16.33 -1.10 1.93
N ARG A 96 16.99 -0.63 0.88
CA ARG A 96 16.78 0.70 0.33
C ARG A 96 16.74 0.68 -1.17
N PHE A 97 15.77 1.41 -1.74
CA PHE A 97 15.78 1.82 -3.13
C PHE A 97 16.42 3.21 -3.26
N THR A 98 17.24 3.39 -4.29
CA THR A 98 17.71 4.69 -4.75
C THR A 98 17.29 4.82 -6.21
N VAL A 99 16.54 5.86 -6.51
CA VAL A 99 15.87 6.03 -7.80
C VAL A 99 16.47 7.24 -8.51
N GLY A 100 16.74 7.12 -9.81
CA GLY A 100 17.15 8.25 -10.65
C GLY A 100 15.94 9.01 -11.18
N ASP A 101 16.13 10.31 -11.49
CA ASP A 101 15.06 11.25 -11.85
C ASP A 101 14.13 10.73 -12.96
N GLY A 102 14.68 9.95 -13.91
CA GLY A 102 13.91 9.38 -15.02
C GLY A 102 12.94 8.26 -14.62
N LEU A 103 13.00 7.77 -13.38
CA LEU A 103 12.09 6.77 -12.82
C LEU A 103 11.27 7.30 -11.64
N GLU A 104 11.51 8.52 -11.15
CA GLU A 104 10.82 9.05 -9.97
C GLU A 104 9.30 9.09 -10.13
N GLY A 105 8.81 9.38 -11.33
CA GLY A 105 7.37 9.38 -11.63
C GLY A 105 6.72 7.99 -11.53
N THR A 106 7.50 6.93 -11.73
CA THR A 106 7.03 5.53 -11.69
C THR A 106 7.36 4.86 -10.36
N MET A 107 8.58 5.05 -9.90
CA MET A 107 9.12 4.50 -8.66
C MET A 107 9.19 5.58 -7.58
N THR A 108 8.02 6.11 -7.22
CA THR A 108 7.89 7.09 -6.14
C THR A 108 8.34 6.50 -4.79
N ASP A 109 8.66 7.34 -3.82
CA ASP A 109 9.00 6.90 -2.46
C ASP A 109 7.91 6.02 -1.84
N ALA A 110 6.64 6.37 -2.07
CA ALA A 110 5.50 5.59 -1.62
C ALA A 110 5.45 4.21 -2.29
N ALA A 111 5.77 4.12 -3.59
CA ALA A 111 5.85 2.85 -4.31
C ALA A 111 6.99 1.97 -3.80
N CYS A 112 8.18 2.54 -3.64
CA CYS A 112 9.34 1.84 -3.08
C CYS A 112 9.05 1.30 -1.68
N LYS A 113 8.48 2.14 -0.81
CA LYS A 113 8.05 1.74 0.53
C LYS A 113 7.05 0.59 0.51
N ARG A 114 6.05 0.67 -0.37
CA ARG A 114 5.02 -0.37 -0.52
C ARG A 114 5.63 -1.72 -0.97
N ILE A 115 6.54 -1.71 -1.94
CA ILE A 115 7.25 -2.92 -2.37
C ILE A 115 8.03 -3.53 -1.21
N ILE A 116 8.78 -2.73 -0.46
CA ILE A 116 9.53 -3.21 0.69
C ILE A 116 8.58 -3.81 1.73
N GLU A 117 7.59 -3.06 2.17
CA GLU A 117 6.73 -3.44 3.31
C GLU A 117 5.77 -4.58 2.97
N ARG A 118 5.12 -4.54 1.80
CA ARG A 118 4.09 -5.52 1.44
C ARG A 118 4.62 -6.73 0.69
N THR A 119 5.70 -6.57 -0.09
CA THR A 119 6.22 -7.66 -0.92
C THR A 119 7.47 -8.30 -0.32
N MET A 120 8.48 -7.53 0.14
CA MET A 120 9.76 -8.10 0.58
C MET A 120 9.76 -8.52 2.05
N ILE A 121 9.28 -7.67 2.96
CA ILE A 121 9.33 -7.92 4.42
C ILE A 121 8.62 -9.21 4.84
N PRO A 122 7.47 -9.63 4.27
CA PRO A 122 6.84 -10.90 4.64
C PRO A 122 7.73 -12.12 4.42
N TYR A 123 8.56 -12.12 3.38
CA TYR A 123 9.56 -13.18 3.14
C TYR A 123 10.72 -13.08 4.12
N PHE A 124 11.27 -11.88 4.33
CA PHE A 124 12.39 -11.67 5.25
C PHE A 124 12.04 -12.07 6.68
N LYS A 125 10.80 -11.84 7.13
CA LYS A 125 10.31 -12.31 8.44
C LYS A 125 10.30 -13.83 8.58
N LYS A 126 10.21 -14.56 7.46
CA LYS A 126 10.27 -16.03 7.42
C LYS A 126 11.71 -16.55 7.24
N GLY A 127 12.70 -15.66 7.14
CA GLY A 127 14.09 -16.01 6.83
C GLY A 127 14.34 -16.30 5.35
N ASP A 128 13.36 -16.07 4.48
CA ASP A 128 13.48 -16.29 3.03
C ASP A 128 13.98 -15.01 2.34
N THR A 129 15.30 -14.83 2.34
CA THR A 129 15.93 -13.68 1.66
C THR A 129 15.77 -13.77 0.15
N ASP A 130 15.91 -14.96 -0.42
CA ASP A 130 15.77 -15.21 -1.85
C ASP A 130 14.38 -14.81 -2.37
N GLY A 131 13.35 -15.37 -1.73
CA GLY A 131 11.95 -15.07 -2.09
C GLY A 131 11.63 -13.59 -1.97
N GLY A 132 12.13 -12.93 -0.93
CA GLY A 132 11.91 -11.50 -0.71
C GLY A 132 12.52 -10.62 -1.79
N VAL A 133 13.77 -10.89 -2.18
CA VAL A 133 14.46 -10.13 -3.23
C VAL A 133 13.85 -10.41 -4.60
N VAL A 134 13.61 -11.69 -4.94
CA VAL A 134 12.99 -12.07 -6.22
C VAL A 134 11.61 -11.45 -6.39
N ALA A 135 10.74 -11.54 -5.37
CA ALA A 135 9.40 -10.96 -5.40
C ALA A 135 9.45 -9.42 -5.49
N GLY A 136 10.34 -8.78 -4.73
CA GLY A 136 10.52 -7.32 -4.77
C GLY A 136 10.98 -6.82 -6.14
N ILE A 137 11.92 -7.51 -6.77
CA ILE A 137 12.39 -7.16 -8.11
C ILE A 137 11.31 -7.43 -9.17
N ALA A 138 10.58 -8.55 -9.07
CA ALA A 138 9.47 -8.83 -9.98
C ALA A 138 8.40 -7.72 -9.95
N GLU A 139 8.01 -7.25 -8.76
CA GLU A 139 7.06 -6.14 -8.62
C GLU A 139 7.64 -4.81 -9.12
N THR A 140 8.94 -4.59 -8.92
CA THR A 140 9.66 -3.42 -9.47
C THR A 140 9.63 -3.42 -11.00
N CYS A 141 9.95 -4.55 -11.64
CA CYS A 141 9.91 -4.68 -13.12
C CYS A 141 8.49 -4.41 -13.63
N LYS A 142 7.50 -5.11 -13.09
CA LYS A 142 6.09 -4.94 -13.46
C LYS A 142 5.63 -3.48 -13.38
N ARG A 143 6.07 -2.76 -12.34
CA ARG A 143 5.70 -1.36 -12.16
C ARG A 143 6.38 -0.44 -13.18
N ILE A 144 7.65 -0.69 -13.49
CA ILE A 144 8.39 0.09 -14.50
C ILE A 144 7.82 -0.14 -15.89
N GLU A 145 7.48 -1.39 -16.24
CA GLU A 145 6.88 -1.77 -17.54
C GLU A 145 5.48 -1.13 -17.73
N LYS A 146 4.72 -1.02 -16.65
CA LYS A 146 3.39 -0.40 -16.67
C LYS A 146 3.42 1.14 -16.57
N ALA A 147 4.60 1.76 -16.70
CA ALA A 147 4.75 3.21 -16.63
C ALA A 147 4.02 3.91 -17.78
N GLY A 148 2.76 4.22 -17.60
CA GLY A 148 1.86 4.85 -18.57
C GLY A 148 0.38 4.55 -18.30
N GLU A 149 0.08 3.54 -17.49
CA GLU A 149 -1.28 3.35 -16.99
C GLU A 149 -1.49 4.27 -15.76
N PRO A 150 -2.59 5.05 -15.70
CA PRO A 150 -2.90 5.85 -14.51
C PRO A 150 -2.86 4.93 -13.29
N GLU A 151 -2.16 5.34 -12.25
CA GLU A 151 -2.27 4.67 -10.96
C GLU A 151 -3.76 4.63 -10.59
N GLU A 152 -4.39 3.47 -10.72
CA GLU A 152 -5.54 3.19 -9.89
C GLU A 152 -5.06 3.41 -8.46
N GLN A 153 -5.49 4.53 -7.88
CA GLN A 153 -5.31 4.77 -6.47
C GLN A 153 -5.83 3.51 -5.78
N ALA A 154 -4.91 2.61 -5.43
CA ALA A 154 -5.19 1.62 -4.45
C ALA A 154 -5.56 2.45 -3.20
N SER A 155 -6.87 2.73 -3.07
CA SER A 155 -7.45 3.10 -1.80
C SER A 155 -6.75 2.20 -0.79
N GLU A 156 -6.24 2.80 0.28
CA GLU A 156 -5.88 2.06 1.47
C GLU A 156 -7.14 1.26 1.83
N GLU A 157 -7.26 0.06 1.27
CA GLU A 157 -8.05 -0.97 1.87
C GLU A 157 -7.27 -1.28 3.16
N GLU A 158 -7.55 -0.46 4.19
CA GLU A 158 -7.51 -0.99 5.54
C GLU A 158 -8.30 -2.29 5.44
N ASP A 159 -7.63 -3.42 5.65
CA ASP A 159 -8.29 -4.69 5.92
C ASP A 159 -9.18 -4.47 7.15
N ILE A 160 -10.35 -3.88 6.92
CA ILE A 160 -11.40 -3.81 7.91
C ILE A 160 -11.83 -5.26 8.02
N ASP A 161 -11.30 -5.91 9.05
CA ASP A 161 -11.68 -7.27 9.41
C ASP A 161 -13.21 -7.36 9.31
N MET A 162 -13.71 -8.35 8.59
CA MET A 162 -15.16 -8.53 8.34
C MET A 162 -15.96 -8.43 9.63
N LEU A 163 -15.33 -8.79 10.76
CA LEU A 163 -15.90 -8.66 12.10
C LEU A 163 -16.07 -7.19 12.52
N THR A 164 -15.10 -6.31 12.24
CA THR A 164 -15.18 -4.87 12.55
C THR A 164 -16.20 -4.18 11.67
N ALA A 165 -16.29 -4.52 10.39
CA ALA A 165 -17.33 -4.02 9.48
C ALA A 165 -18.74 -4.41 9.95
N LEU A 166 -18.94 -5.67 10.38
CA LEU A 166 -20.20 -6.17 10.95
C LEU A 166 -20.58 -5.45 12.25
N LEU A 167 -19.61 -5.16 13.12
CA LEU A 167 -19.83 -4.43 14.37
C LEU A 167 -20.21 -2.97 14.13
N VAL A 168 -19.57 -2.29 13.17
CA VAL A 168 -19.88 -0.89 12.82
C VAL A 168 -21.26 -0.80 12.19
N VAL A 169 -21.60 -1.65 11.22
CA VAL A 169 -22.92 -1.67 10.57
C VAL A 169 -24.01 -2.07 11.57
N GLY A 170 -23.76 -3.10 12.37
CA GLY A 170 -24.67 -3.54 13.44
C GLY A 170 -24.91 -2.44 14.49
N GLY A 171 -23.87 -1.72 14.89
CA GLY A 171 -23.93 -0.59 15.80
C GLY A 171 -24.77 0.58 15.24
N MET A 172 -24.58 0.92 13.95
CA MET A 172 -25.38 1.97 13.30
C MET A 172 -26.87 1.59 13.20
N ILE A 173 -27.17 0.33 12.86
CA ILE A 173 -28.56 -0.16 12.79
C ILE A 173 -29.21 -0.09 14.18
N LEU A 174 -28.50 -0.53 15.21
CA LEU A 174 -29.00 -0.49 16.60
C LEU A 174 -29.22 0.96 17.07
N ALA A 175 -28.29 1.87 16.80
CA ALA A 175 -28.43 3.29 17.09
C ALA A 175 -29.63 3.90 16.37
N PHE A 176 -29.85 3.56 15.10
CA PHE A 176 -31.02 4.00 14.32
C PHE A 176 -32.32 3.53 14.98
N PHE A 177 -32.44 2.27 15.36
CA PHE A 177 -33.65 1.75 16.04
C PHE A 177 -33.85 2.41 17.41
N VAL A 178 -32.79 2.67 18.19
CA VAL A 178 -32.89 3.39 19.45
C VAL A 178 -33.38 4.83 19.23
N ILE A 179 -32.84 5.53 18.26
CA ILE A 179 -33.29 6.90 17.90
C ILE A 179 -34.75 6.91 17.49
N VAL A 180 -35.16 5.99 16.61
CA VAL A 180 -36.58 5.86 16.18
C VAL A 180 -37.46 5.55 17.38
N ALA A 181 -37.06 4.67 18.28
CA ALA A 181 -37.85 4.36 19.49
C ALA A 181 -37.95 5.57 20.42
N LEU A 182 -36.88 6.34 20.61
CA LEU A 182 -36.90 7.56 21.42
C LEU A 182 -37.78 8.66 20.82
N VAL A 183 -37.69 8.88 19.51
CA VAL A 183 -38.54 9.84 18.78
C VAL A 183 -40.00 9.43 18.88
N ASN A 184 -40.34 8.16 18.63
CA ASN A 184 -41.71 7.64 18.76
C ASN A 184 -42.22 7.77 20.21
N ARG A 185 -41.33 7.60 21.22
CA ARG A 185 -41.71 7.78 22.63
C ARG A 185 -41.94 9.24 22.97
N ALA A 186 -41.17 10.17 22.40
CA ALA A 186 -41.28 11.60 22.60
C ALA A 186 -42.58 12.16 21.91
N THR A 187 -42.87 11.69 20.69
CA THR A 187 -44.05 12.12 19.91
C THR A 187 -45.36 11.58 20.44
N ARG A 188 -45.33 10.51 21.24
CA ARG A 188 -46.55 9.89 21.83
C ARG A 188 -46.89 10.45 23.23
N LYS A 189 -46.17 11.46 23.72
CA LYS A 189 -46.51 12.11 24.99
C LYS A 189 -47.71 13.03 24.82
N CYS A 190 -48.73 12.86 25.67
CA CYS A 190 -49.85 13.78 25.74
C CYS A 190 -49.38 15.17 26.17
N LYS A 191 -49.78 16.21 25.41
CA LYS A 191 -49.37 17.60 25.67
C LYS A 191 -49.92 18.14 27.02
N TYR A 192 -50.98 17.54 27.57
CA TYR A 192 -51.63 17.97 28.80
C TYR A 192 -51.23 17.18 30.05
N CYS A 193 -51.03 15.89 29.96
CA CYS A 193 -50.69 15.07 31.11
C CYS A 193 -49.26 14.50 31.12
N GLY A 194 -48.48 14.70 30.06
CA GLY A 194 -47.09 14.24 29.93
C GLY A 194 -46.90 12.72 29.86
N LYS A 195 -47.93 11.91 29.98
CA LYS A 195 -47.84 10.43 29.95
C LYS A 195 -47.86 9.90 28.51
N VAL A 196 -47.13 8.79 28.26
CA VAL A 196 -47.08 8.08 26.98
C VAL A 196 -48.29 7.13 26.91
N ALA A 197 -49.48 7.67 26.56
CA ALA A 197 -50.70 6.88 26.52
C ALA A 197 -51.65 7.35 25.39
N LEU A 198 -51.04 7.71 24.25
CA LEU A 198 -51.88 8.11 23.07
C LEU A 198 -52.28 6.85 22.30
N LYS A 199 -53.56 6.57 22.24
CA LYS A 199 -54.13 5.47 21.45
C LYS A 199 -54.75 6.04 20.17
N LEU A 200 -54.32 5.49 19.03
CA LEU A 200 -54.90 5.84 17.72
C LEU A 200 -56.34 5.31 17.67
N ILE A 201 -57.33 6.21 17.43
CA ILE A 201 -58.73 5.81 17.33
C ILE A 201 -59.20 5.81 15.89
N ASN A 202 -58.83 6.82 15.13
CA ASN A 202 -59.30 6.95 13.76
C ASN A 202 -58.25 7.58 12.86
N THR A 203 -58.33 7.22 11.58
CA THR A 203 -57.48 7.73 10.52
C THR A 203 -58.35 8.15 9.34
N ASP A 204 -58.52 9.46 9.16
CA ASP A 204 -59.27 10.01 8.07
C ASP A 204 -58.34 10.54 6.97
N THR A 205 -58.70 10.29 5.71
CA THR A 205 -58.01 10.89 4.57
C THR A 205 -58.86 11.99 3.94
N TYR A 206 -58.30 13.18 3.81
CA TYR A 206 -59.00 14.30 3.16
C TYR A 206 -58.11 14.93 2.07
N LYS A 207 -58.76 15.57 1.08
CA LYS A 207 -58.07 16.30 0.02
C LYS A 207 -58.14 17.82 0.30
N LYS A 208 -56.99 18.49 0.23
CA LYS A 208 -56.88 19.95 0.27
C LYS A 208 -55.95 20.41 -0.84
N ASN A 209 -56.38 21.37 -1.67
CA ASN A 209 -55.62 21.90 -2.80
C ASN A 209 -55.06 20.80 -3.74
N GLY A 210 -55.86 19.79 -4.06
CA GLY A 210 -55.44 18.68 -4.94
C GLY A 210 -54.54 17.63 -4.31
N ARG A 211 -54.04 17.84 -3.10
CA ARG A 211 -53.16 16.89 -2.39
C ARG A 211 -53.96 16.10 -1.34
N LYS A 212 -53.64 14.81 -1.21
CA LYS A 212 -54.24 13.93 -0.19
C LYS A 212 -53.47 14.10 1.13
N TYR A 213 -54.18 14.27 2.22
CA TYR A 213 -53.67 14.35 3.60
C TYR A 213 -54.34 13.28 4.45
N LYS A 214 -53.56 12.76 5.42
CA LYS A 214 -53.98 11.77 6.41
C LYS A 214 -54.06 12.46 7.77
N ARG A 215 -55.21 12.38 8.42
CA ARG A 215 -55.41 12.92 9.79
C ARG A 215 -55.53 11.72 10.74
N GLU A 216 -54.66 11.65 11.71
CA GLU A 216 -54.70 10.65 12.76
C GLU A 216 -55.26 11.28 14.04
N THR A 217 -56.31 10.70 14.57
CA THR A 217 -56.91 11.13 15.83
C THR A 217 -56.41 10.23 16.95
N LEU A 218 -55.71 10.82 17.91
CA LEU A 218 -55.12 10.12 19.06
C LEU A 218 -55.88 10.59 20.33
N ILE A 219 -56.25 9.65 21.20
CA ILE A 219 -56.83 9.95 22.51
C ILE A 219 -55.86 9.53 23.63
N CYS A 220 -55.81 10.38 24.67
CA CYS A 220 -55.13 10.04 25.89
C CYS A 220 -55.99 9.03 26.67
N GLY A 221 -55.52 7.81 26.84
CA GLY A 221 -56.15 6.81 27.69
C GLY A 221 -55.90 7.07 29.16
N ASN A 222 -56.65 7.93 29.75
CA ASN A 222 -56.72 8.11 31.22
C ASN A 222 -58.10 7.77 31.66
#